data_5a93b774804b6903414a421e59e6ca8f
#
_entry.id   5a93b774804b6903414a421e59e6ca8f
#
_cell.length_a   1.000
_cell.length_b   1.000
_cell.length_c   1.000
_cell.angle_alpha   90.00
_cell.angle_beta   90.00
_cell.angle_gamma   90.00
#
_symmetry.space_group_name_H-M   'P 1'
#
loop_
_entity.id
_entity.type
_entity.pdbx_description
1 polymer ?
#
loop_
_entity_poly.entity_id
_entity_poly.type
_entity_poly.pdbx_seq_one_letter_code
_entity_poly.pdbx_strand_id
1 'polypeptide(L)'
;IQRAAEDTRDLDQNMVDAQETRRILDRLYGYEVSPVLWKKVMTGLSAGRVQSVATRLVVDRERERIAFRAASYWDIEGLFDPESFSAKLVAVDGARVASGKDFDDRGQLTRREAAHLSEEAATSLAAALQDASFAVRSVEDKPYKRSPAAPFMTSTLQQEASRKLRWGAQRTMRVAQGLYERGFITYMRTDSTTLSESAVNAARAQAATLYGSD
;
A
#
# COMPACT_ATOMS: atom_id res chain seq x y z
N ILE A 1 35.26 2.41 10.74
CA ILE A 1 36.25 1.48 10.17
C ILE A 1 37.09 0.86 11.30
N GLN A 2 37.72 1.65 12.20
CA GLN A 2 38.56 1.10 13.30
C GLN A 2 37.78 0.11 14.18
N ARG A 3 36.58 0.47 14.66
CA ARG A 3 35.70 -0.45 15.42
C ARG A 3 35.35 -1.72 14.66
N ALA A 4 35.11 -1.64 13.36
CA ALA A 4 34.78 -2.80 12.54
C ALA A 4 36.00 -3.73 12.30
N ALA A 5 37.18 -3.21 12.42
CA ALA A 5 38.44 -4.03 12.37
C ALA A 5 38.73 -4.73 13.70
N GLU A 6 38.28 -4.15 14.82
CA GLU A 6 38.43 -4.71 16.17
C GLU A 6 37.33 -5.72 16.51
N ASP A 7 36.14 -5.53 15.94
CA ASP A 7 34.96 -6.39 16.15
C ASP A 7 34.60 -7.10 14.83
N THR A 8 35.42 -8.07 14.46
CA THR A 8 35.20 -8.89 13.25
C THR A 8 34.22 -10.01 13.55
N ARG A 9 33.30 -10.27 12.60
CA ARG A 9 32.39 -11.41 12.64
C ARG A 9 32.80 -12.48 11.62
N ASP A 10 32.36 -13.70 11.83
CA ASP A 10 32.49 -14.77 10.84
C ASP A 10 31.72 -14.47 9.57
N LEU A 11 32.13 -15.11 8.47
CA LEU A 11 31.42 -15.03 7.20
C LEU A 11 30.03 -15.66 7.33
N ASP A 12 29.01 -14.92 6.90
CA ASP A 12 27.68 -15.46 6.72
C ASP A 12 27.64 -16.28 5.41
N GLN A 13 27.89 -17.59 5.53
CA GLN A 13 27.96 -18.49 4.39
C GLN A 13 26.65 -18.51 3.61
N ASN A 14 25.50 -18.42 4.27
CA ASN A 14 24.20 -18.38 3.60
C ASN A 14 24.05 -17.15 2.68
N MET A 15 24.60 -16.02 3.11
CA MET A 15 24.60 -14.79 2.30
C MET A 15 25.54 -14.91 1.10
N VAL A 16 26.70 -15.56 1.26
CA VAL A 16 27.62 -15.85 0.16
C VAL A 16 26.96 -16.77 -0.86
N ASP A 17 26.39 -17.89 -0.41
CA ASP A 17 25.71 -18.87 -1.26
C ASP A 17 24.52 -18.26 -2.00
N ALA A 18 23.76 -17.41 -1.33
CA ALA A 18 22.66 -16.65 -1.94
C ALA A 18 23.14 -15.72 -3.08
N GLN A 19 24.27 -15.04 -2.88
CA GLN A 19 24.86 -14.16 -3.88
C GLN A 19 25.40 -14.96 -5.09
N GLU A 20 26.10 -16.07 -4.85
CA GLU A 20 26.61 -16.94 -5.90
C GLU A 20 25.46 -17.57 -6.71
N THR A 21 24.47 -18.12 -6.03
CA THR A 21 23.26 -18.68 -6.66
C THR A 21 22.57 -17.64 -7.53
N ARG A 22 22.42 -16.42 -7.04
CA ARG A 22 21.83 -15.30 -7.79
C ARG A 22 22.62 -15.02 -9.07
N ARG A 23 23.94 -14.95 -8.99
CA ARG A 23 24.82 -14.69 -10.12
C ARG A 23 24.76 -15.80 -11.18
N ILE A 24 24.79 -17.04 -10.73
CA ILE A 24 24.71 -18.23 -11.61
C ILE A 24 23.34 -18.26 -12.30
N LEU A 25 22.27 -18.09 -11.54
CA LEU A 25 20.91 -18.09 -12.07
C LEU A 25 20.70 -16.98 -13.12
N ASP A 26 21.11 -15.74 -12.81
CA ASP A 26 20.96 -14.63 -13.76
C ASP A 26 21.70 -14.89 -15.07
N ARG A 27 22.87 -15.53 -15.00
CA ARG A 27 23.64 -15.89 -16.19
C ARG A 27 23.02 -17.04 -16.98
N LEU A 28 22.76 -18.18 -16.34
CA LEU A 28 22.22 -19.35 -17.00
C LEU A 28 20.83 -19.07 -17.60
N TYR A 29 19.93 -18.52 -16.80
CA TYR A 29 18.59 -18.21 -17.24
C TYR A 29 18.58 -17.20 -18.41
N GLY A 30 19.39 -16.15 -18.30
CA GLY A 30 19.48 -15.13 -19.35
C GLY A 30 20.01 -15.70 -20.67
N TYR A 31 21.08 -16.49 -20.65
CA TYR A 31 21.69 -17.04 -21.86
C TYR A 31 20.92 -18.20 -22.49
N GLU A 32 20.24 -19.03 -21.68
CA GLU A 32 19.50 -20.17 -22.20
C GLU A 32 18.10 -19.80 -22.69
N VAL A 33 17.42 -18.90 -22.01
CA VAL A 33 16.02 -18.57 -22.30
C VAL A 33 15.89 -17.42 -23.30
N SER A 34 16.79 -16.43 -23.31
CA SER A 34 16.71 -15.32 -24.27
C SER A 34 16.71 -15.78 -25.74
N PRO A 35 17.55 -16.74 -26.16
CA PRO A 35 17.49 -17.26 -27.52
C PRO A 35 16.17 -17.94 -27.89
N VAL A 36 15.49 -18.55 -26.92
CA VAL A 36 14.14 -19.11 -27.15
C VAL A 36 13.13 -18.00 -27.42
N LEU A 37 13.20 -16.89 -26.68
CA LEU A 37 12.37 -15.72 -26.94
C LEU A 37 12.63 -15.14 -28.35
N TRP A 38 13.89 -15.10 -28.80
CA TRP A 38 14.22 -14.61 -30.14
C TRP A 38 13.64 -15.46 -31.24
N LYS A 39 13.60 -16.78 -31.04
CA LYS A 39 13.02 -17.72 -32.02
C LYS A 39 11.49 -17.73 -32.01
N LYS A 40 10.86 -17.51 -30.86
CA LYS A 40 9.42 -17.73 -30.70
C LYS A 40 8.61 -16.42 -30.69
N VAL A 41 9.22 -15.30 -30.31
CA VAL A 41 8.53 -14.02 -30.13
C VAL A 41 9.19 -12.95 -31.02
N MET A 42 10.35 -12.43 -30.64
CA MET A 42 11.02 -11.35 -31.34
C MET A 42 12.49 -11.25 -30.88
N THR A 43 13.37 -10.89 -31.81
CA THR A 43 14.79 -10.62 -31.52
C THR A 43 14.95 -9.41 -30.59
N GLY A 44 15.98 -9.43 -29.75
CA GLY A 44 16.29 -8.34 -28.82
C GLY A 44 15.56 -8.41 -27.46
N LEU A 45 14.65 -9.37 -27.27
CA LEU A 45 14.05 -9.62 -25.96
C LEU A 45 15.06 -10.30 -25.04
N SER A 46 15.00 -10.02 -23.75
CA SER A 46 15.79 -10.70 -22.74
C SER A 46 14.92 -11.37 -21.69
N ALA A 47 15.28 -12.61 -21.36
CA ALA A 47 14.75 -13.27 -20.18
C ALA A 47 15.64 -12.96 -18.97
N GLY A 48 15.05 -12.89 -17.81
CA GLY A 48 15.79 -12.64 -16.58
C GLY A 48 14.88 -12.68 -15.36
N ARG A 49 15.48 -12.85 -14.24
CA ARG A 49 14.81 -12.98 -12.94
C ARG A 49 13.87 -11.81 -12.64
N VAL A 50 14.27 -10.58 -13.01
CA VAL A 50 13.45 -9.37 -12.78
C VAL A 50 12.41 -9.18 -13.88
N GLN A 51 12.82 -9.24 -15.15
CA GLN A 51 11.93 -9.00 -16.29
C GLN A 51 10.80 -10.01 -16.36
N SER A 52 11.10 -11.30 -16.18
CA SER A 52 10.12 -12.37 -16.26
C SER A 52 9.08 -12.28 -15.14
N VAL A 53 9.52 -11.99 -13.91
CA VAL A 53 8.60 -11.80 -12.77
C VAL A 53 7.76 -10.54 -12.96
N ALA A 54 8.37 -9.43 -13.36
CA ALA A 54 7.65 -8.18 -13.59
C ALA A 54 6.57 -8.34 -14.67
N THR A 55 6.92 -8.99 -15.81
CA THR A 55 5.96 -9.28 -16.88
C THR A 55 4.83 -10.17 -16.39
N ARG A 56 5.15 -11.21 -15.61
CA ARG A 56 4.15 -12.10 -15.02
C ARG A 56 3.16 -11.34 -14.14
N LEU A 57 3.64 -10.49 -13.24
CA LEU A 57 2.79 -9.70 -12.36
C LEU A 57 1.86 -8.76 -13.15
N VAL A 58 2.37 -8.11 -14.21
CA VAL A 58 1.56 -7.25 -15.07
C VAL A 58 0.48 -8.05 -15.81
N VAL A 59 0.84 -9.21 -16.37
CA VAL A 59 -0.09 -10.08 -17.10
C VAL A 59 -1.17 -10.64 -16.15
N ASP A 60 -0.80 -11.06 -14.95
CA ASP A 60 -1.75 -11.60 -13.98
C ASP A 60 -2.71 -10.48 -13.52
N ARG A 61 -2.21 -9.27 -13.27
CA ARG A 61 -3.07 -8.12 -12.96
C ARG A 61 -4.01 -7.76 -14.11
N GLU A 62 -3.54 -7.81 -15.35
CA GLU A 62 -4.39 -7.54 -16.51
C GLU A 62 -5.48 -8.62 -16.69
N ARG A 63 -5.17 -9.88 -16.42
CA ARG A 63 -6.16 -10.97 -16.41
C ARG A 63 -7.22 -10.74 -15.32
N GLU A 64 -6.82 -10.35 -14.11
CA GLU A 64 -7.75 -9.96 -13.04
C GLU A 64 -8.63 -8.80 -13.49
N ARG A 65 -8.04 -7.77 -14.11
CA ARG A 65 -8.78 -6.62 -14.62
C ARG A 65 -9.81 -7.00 -15.69
N ILE A 66 -9.46 -7.88 -16.61
CA ILE A 66 -10.37 -8.36 -17.66
C ILE A 66 -11.50 -9.21 -17.07
N ALA A 67 -11.18 -10.03 -16.07
CA ALA A 67 -12.15 -10.90 -15.41
C ALA A 67 -13.08 -10.14 -14.44
N PHE A 68 -12.67 -8.96 -13.98
CA PHE A 68 -13.42 -8.15 -13.01
C PHE A 68 -14.80 -7.74 -13.54
N ARG A 69 -15.80 -7.91 -12.69
CA ARG A 69 -17.18 -7.47 -12.91
C ARG A 69 -17.55 -6.47 -11.82
N ALA A 70 -17.88 -5.24 -12.24
CA ALA A 70 -18.31 -4.21 -11.32
C ALA A 70 -19.66 -4.57 -10.69
N ALA A 71 -19.79 -4.33 -9.39
CA ALA A 71 -21.08 -4.33 -8.69
C ALA A 71 -21.55 -2.89 -8.50
N SER A 72 -22.85 -2.69 -8.57
CA SER A 72 -23.49 -1.42 -8.19
C SER A 72 -24.07 -1.56 -6.79
N TYR A 73 -23.84 -0.59 -5.95
CA TYR A 73 -24.43 -0.48 -4.63
C TYR A 73 -24.65 0.99 -4.28
N TRP A 74 -25.60 1.25 -3.42
CA TRP A 74 -26.00 2.59 -3.02
C TRP A 74 -25.91 2.73 -1.51
N ASP A 75 -25.54 3.90 -1.06
CA ASP A 75 -25.63 4.30 0.35
C ASP A 75 -26.52 5.55 0.46
N ILE A 76 -26.92 5.88 1.68
CA ILE A 76 -27.73 7.06 1.97
C ILE A 76 -26.99 7.88 3.01
N GLU A 77 -26.82 9.16 2.73
CA GLU A 77 -26.27 10.14 3.65
C GLU A 77 -27.32 11.21 3.92
N GLY A 78 -27.64 11.42 5.18
CA GLY A 78 -28.57 12.45 5.64
C GLY A 78 -27.83 13.63 6.25
N LEU A 79 -28.37 14.83 6.05
CA LEU A 79 -27.94 16.03 6.73
C LEU A 79 -28.97 16.41 7.79
N PHE A 80 -28.55 16.60 9.01
CA PHE A 80 -29.42 16.83 10.16
C PHE A 80 -29.21 18.21 10.78
N ASP A 81 -30.34 18.90 11.06
CA ASP A 81 -30.36 20.17 11.78
C ASP A 81 -30.43 19.93 13.31
N PRO A 82 -30.05 20.95 14.13
CA PRO A 82 -29.70 22.34 13.76
C PRO A 82 -28.22 22.57 13.40
N GLU A 83 -27.32 21.64 13.66
CA GLU A 83 -25.88 21.84 13.49
C GLU A 83 -25.36 21.39 12.11
N SER A 84 -26.26 21.01 11.22
CA SER A 84 -25.93 20.55 9.87
C SER A 84 -24.88 19.45 9.85
N PHE A 85 -24.96 18.46 10.76
CA PHE A 85 -24.07 17.31 10.75
C PHE A 85 -24.54 16.23 9.76
N SER A 86 -23.61 15.60 9.09
CA SER A 86 -23.90 14.48 8.20
C SER A 86 -23.85 13.14 8.92
N ALA A 87 -24.74 12.23 8.56
CA ALA A 87 -24.72 10.85 9.04
C ALA A 87 -25.05 9.87 7.91
N LYS A 88 -24.40 8.71 7.94
CA LYS A 88 -24.62 7.65 6.95
C LYS A 88 -25.54 6.56 7.49
N LEU A 89 -26.40 6.06 6.60
CA LEU A 89 -27.17 4.86 6.90
C LEU A 89 -26.23 3.66 7.03
N VAL A 90 -26.23 3.02 8.19
CA VAL A 90 -25.34 1.88 8.48
C VAL A 90 -26.05 0.54 8.48
N ALA A 91 -27.37 0.51 8.75
CA ALA A 91 -28.14 -0.71 8.78
C ALA A 91 -29.62 -0.44 8.45
N VAL A 92 -30.30 -1.44 7.88
CA VAL A 92 -31.72 -1.49 7.64
C VAL A 92 -32.24 -2.78 8.28
N ASP A 93 -33.25 -2.70 9.14
CA ASP A 93 -33.82 -3.85 9.88
C ASP A 93 -32.80 -4.73 10.58
N GLY A 94 -31.74 -4.11 11.10
CA GLY A 94 -30.63 -4.79 11.76
C GLY A 94 -29.56 -5.37 10.83
N ALA A 95 -29.81 -5.41 9.52
CA ALA A 95 -28.82 -5.83 8.52
C ALA A 95 -27.95 -4.64 8.11
N ARG A 96 -26.62 -4.81 8.19
CA ARG A 96 -25.67 -3.77 7.78
C ARG A 96 -25.77 -3.49 6.27
N VAL A 97 -25.78 -2.22 5.88
CA VAL A 97 -25.76 -1.83 4.46
C VAL A 97 -24.46 -2.30 3.80
N ALA A 98 -24.58 -2.94 2.64
CA ALA A 98 -23.46 -3.43 1.85
C ALA A 98 -22.63 -2.26 1.30
N SER A 99 -21.33 -2.47 1.23
CA SER A 99 -20.36 -1.56 0.64
C SER A 99 -19.51 -2.29 -0.40
N GLY A 100 -18.65 -1.61 -1.14
CA GLY A 100 -17.77 -2.23 -2.14
C GLY A 100 -16.92 -3.40 -1.63
N LYS A 101 -16.65 -3.48 -0.33
CA LYS A 101 -15.89 -4.56 0.30
C LYS A 101 -16.69 -5.86 0.48
N ASP A 102 -17.97 -5.81 0.27
CA ASP A 102 -18.87 -6.94 0.44
C ASP A 102 -19.12 -7.70 -0.87
N PHE A 103 -18.55 -7.24 -1.97
CA PHE A 103 -18.64 -7.86 -3.28
C PHE A 103 -17.31 -8.49 -3.68
N ASP A 104 -17.39 -9.59 -4.41
CA ASP A 104 -16.25 -10.25 -5.02
C ASP A 104 -15.89 -9.66 -6.39
N ASP A 105 -14.80 -10.16 -7.00
CA ASP A 105 -14.34 -9.73 -8.32
C ASP A 105 -15.33 -10.07 -9.46
N ARG A 106 -16.39 -10.83 -9.19
CA ARG A 106 -17.47 -11.15 -10.10
C ARG A 106 -18.71 -10.29 -9.90
N GLY A 107 -18.62 -9.32 -8.98
CA GLY A 107 -19.73 -8.45 -8.64
C GLY A 107 -20.83 -9.11 -7.79
N GLN A 108 -20.52 -10.25 -7.15
CA GLN A 108 -21.47 -10.97 -6.32
C GLN A 108 -21.28 -10.61 -4.85
N LEU A 109 -22.41 -10.44 -4.14
CA LEU A 109 -22.41 -10.18 -2.70
C LEU A 109 -21.89 -11.40 -1.93
N THR A 110 -20.76 -11.25 -1.25
CA THR A 110 -20.12 -12.32 -0.46
C THR A 110 -20.74 -12.48 0.92
N ARG A 111 -21.27 -11.40 1.50
CA ARG A 111 -21.94 -11.37 2.81
C ARG A 111 -23.43 -11.33 2.64
N ARG A 112 -24.07 -12.49 2.65
CA ARG A 112 -25.50 -12.64 2.42
C ARG A 112 -26.39 -11.93 3.44
N GLU A 113 -25.89 -11.70 4.64
CA GLU A 113 -26.57 -10.97 5.71
C GLU A 113 -26.49 -9.43 5.57
N ALA A 114 -25.73 -8.91 4.61
CA ALA A 114 -25.69 -7.47 4.36
C ALA A 114 -26.86 -7.03 3.48
N ALA A 115 -27.47 -5.90 3.83
CA ALA A 115 -28.53 -5.29 3.03
C ALA A 115 -27.93 -4.63 1.79
N HIS A 116 -28.15 -5.21 0.61
CA HIS A 116 -27.75 -4.63 -0.66
C HIS A 116 -28.84 -3.67 -1.14
N LEU A 117 -28.52 -2.38 -1.19
CA LEU A 117 -29.42 -1.36 -1.71
C LEU A 117 -29.19 -1.18 -3.21
N SER A 118 -30.27 -1.42 -4.00
CA SER A 118 -30.32 -0.98 -5.38
C SER A 118 -30.62 0.53 -5.44
N GLU A 119 -30.51 1.15 -6.60
CA GLU A 119 -30.89 2.55 -6.81
C GLU A 119 -32.33 2.82 -6.42
N GLU A 120 -33.25 1.96 -6.85
CA GLU A 120 -34.70 2.07 -6.55
C GLU A 120 -34.94 1.96 -5.04
N ALA A 121 -34.34 0.96 -4.39
CA ALA A 121 -34.52 0.76 -2.95
C ALA A 121 -33.92 1.93 -2.14
N ALA A 122 -32.75 2.42 -2.53
CA ALA A 122 -32.10 3.57 -1.88
C ALA A 122 -32.95 4.85 -2.06
N THR A 123 -33.44 5.10 -3.26
CA THR A 123 -34.28 6.28 -3.56
C THR A 123 -35.63 6.24 -2.79
N SER A 124 -36.27 5.08 -2.78
CA SER A 124 -37.55 4.89 -2.05
C SER A 124 -37.31 5.06 -0.54
N LEU A 125 -36.26 4.48 0.00
CA LEU A 125 -35.92 4.60 1.42
C LEU A 125 -35.54 6.05 1.79
N ALA A 126 -34.78 6.73 0.94
CA ALA A 126 -34.41 8.13 1.17
C ALA A 126 -35.65 9.04 1.20
N ALA A 127 -36.60 8.83 0.30
CA ALA A 127 -37.85 9.56 0.30
C ALA A 127 -38.69 9.29 1.57
N ALA A 128 -38.78 8.06 2.03
CA ALA A 128 -39.48 7.70 3.26
C ALA A 128 -38.82 8.28 4.53
N LEU A 129 -37.51 8.53 4.50
CA LEU A 129 -36.77 9.09 5.61
C LEU A 129 -36.85 10.62 5.73
N GLN A 130 -37.32 11.34 4.69
CA GLN A 130 -37.39 12.80 4.71
C GLN A 130 -38.29 13.35 5.83
N ASP A 131 -39.42 12.71 6.06
CA ASP A 131 -40.42 13.10 7.06
C ASP A 131 -40.36 12.23 8.32
N ALA A 132 -39.32 11.40 8.47
CA ALA A 132 -39.21 10.48 9.58
C ALA A 132 -38.65 11.19 10.83
N SER A 133 -39.07 10.73 12.01
CA SER A 133 -38.51 11.17 13.27
C SER A 133 -37.22 10.40 13.60
N PHE A 134 -36.18 11.12 13.96
CA PHE A 134 -34.91 10.54 14.34
C PHE A 134 -34.64 10.75 15.84
N ALA A 135 -33.99 9.77 16.47
CA ALA A 135 -33.57 9.86 17.86
C ALA A 135 -32.11 9.36 18.00
N VAL A 136 -31.35 10.04 18.83
CA VAL A 136 -30.01 9.59 19.20
C VAL A 136 -30.15 8.38 20.13
N ARG A 137 -29.68 7.22 19.68
CA ARG A 137 -29.70 5.97 20.44
C ARG A 137 -28.55 5.86 21.43
N SER A 138 -27.35 6.23 21.01
CA SER A 138 -26.15 6.18 21.85
C SER A 138 -25.12 7.20 21.36
N VAL A 139 -24.34 7.70 22.30
CA VAL A 139 -23.15 8.50 22.02
C VAL A 139 -21.97 7.77 22.65
N GLU A 140 -20.96 7.45 21.83
CA GLU A 140 -19.74 6.83 22.31
C GLU A 140 -18.55 7.77 22.06
N ASP A 141 -17.87 8.12 23.12
CA ASP A 141 -16.62 8.86 23.04
C ASP A 141 -15.45 7.87 23.11
N LYS A 142 -14.71 7.74 22.01
CA LYS A 142 -13.57 6.82 21.90
C LYS A 142 -12.27 7.59 21.72
N PRO A 143 -11.30 7.43 22.64
CA PRO A 143 -10.00 8.05 22.47
C PRO A 143 -9.33 7.52 21.20
N TYR A 144 -8.95 8.43 20.32
CA TYR A 144 -8.25 8.11 19.09
C TYR A 144 -6.75 8.35 19.23
N LYS A 145 -5.96 7.28 19.09
CA LYS A 145 -4.49 7.37 19.05
C LYS A 145 -4.00 7.19 17.62
N ARG A 146 -3.24 8.16 17.13
CA ARG A 146 -2.59 8.07 15.83
C ARG A 146 -1.10 7.84 16.01
N SER A 147 -0.61 6.72 15.50
CA SER A 147 0.82 6.47 15.44
C SER A 147 1.46 7.21 14.27
N PRO A 148 2.69 7.73 14.42
CA PRO A 148 3.43 8.28 13.30
C PRO A 148 3.70 7.21 12.24
N ALA A 149 3.90 7.65 10.99
CA ALA A 149 4.27 6.75 9.92
C ALA A 149 5.68 6.17 10.16
N ALA A 150 5.89 4.93 9.69
CA ALA A 150 7.22 4.32 9.70
C ALA A 150 8.20 5.09 8.81
N PRO A 151 9.52 4.96 9.05
CA PRO A 151 10.54 5.48 8.15
C PRO A 151 10.34 4.99 6.71
N PHE A 152 10.82 5.75 5.73
CA PHE A 152 10.68 5.37 4.33
C PHE A 152 11.54 4.16 3.97
N MET A 153 10.91 3.23 3.24
CA MET A 153 11.59 2.30 2.34
C MET A 153 11.66 2.91 0.94
N THR A 154 12.44 2.32 0.05
CA THR A 154 12.53 2.77 -1.36
C THR A 154 11.15 2.88 -2.01
N SER A 155 10.30 1.88 -1.85
CA SER A 155 8.96 1.84 -2.43
C SER A 155 8.03 2.89 -1.85
N THR A 156 8.02 3.07 -0.54
CA THR A 156 7.15 4.05 0.12
C THR A 156 7.61 5.48 -0.14
N LEU A 157 8.93 5.72 -0.25
CA LEU A 157 9.47 7.01 -0.68
C LEU A 157 8.99 7.38 -2.10
N GLN A 158 9.06 6.43 -3.03
CA GLN A 158 8.60 6.64 -4.41
C GLN A 158 7.08 6.90 -4.46
N GLN A 159 6.28 6.18 -3.69
CA GLN A 159 4.83 6.38 -3.61
C GLN A 159 4.48 7.76 -3.05
N GLU A 160 5.10 8.17 -1.96
CA GLU A 160 4.87 9.49 -1.37
C GLU A 160 5.33 10.64 -2.28
N ALA A 161 6.48 10.50 -2.94
CA ALA A 161 6.95 11.48 -3.91
C ALA A 161 6.01 11.57 -5.13
N SER A 162 5.48 10.44 -5.58
CA SER A 162 4.48 10.42 -6.65
C SER A 162 3.18 11.10 -6.21
N ARG A 163 2.69 10.79 -5.03
CA ARG A 163 1.44 11.33 -4.49
C ARG A 163 1.51 12.83 -4.23
N LYS A 164 2.58 13.30 -3.57
CA LYS A 164 2.72 14.69 -3.11
C LYS A 164 3.35 15.61 -4.15
N LEU A 165 4.35 15.11 -4.89
CA LEU A 165 5.16 15.91 -5.81
C LEU A 165 4.92 15.58 -7.27
N ARG A 166 4.12 14.58 -7.56
CA ARG A 166 3.87 14.06 -8.92
C ARG A 166 5.15 13.62 -9.64
N TRP A 167 6.14 13.12 -8.90
CA TRP A 167 7.40 12.64 -9.45
C TRP A 167 7.33 11.17 -9.82
N GLY A 168 7.92 10.82 -10.96
CA GLY A 168 8.17 9.42 -11.31
C GLY A 168 9.32 8.83 -10.47
N ALA A 169 9.38 7.50 -10.41
CA ALA A 169 10.37 6.76 -9.62
C ALA A 169 11.82 7.14 -9.94
N GLN A 170 12.16 7.31 -11.22
CA GLN A 170 13.51 7.68 -11.65
C GLN A 170 13.95 9.06 -11.12
N ARG A 171 13.05 10.06 -11.17
CA ARG A 171 13.33 11.40 -10.64
C ARG A 171 13.50 11.35 -9.13
N THR A 172 12.60 10.64 -8.43
CA THR A 172 12.66 10.46 -6.99
C THR A 172 14.00 9.86 -6.55
N MET A 173 14.44 8.78 -7.21
CA MET A 173 15.70 8.13 -6.87
C MET A 173 16.93 8.99 -7.19
N ARG A 174 16.90 9.78 -8.26
CA ARG A 174 17.99 10.71 -8.57
C ARG A 174 18.14 11.79 -7.50
N VAL A 175 17.02 12.37 -7.04
CA VAL A 175 17.04 13.37 -5.97
C VAL A 175 17.49 12.76 -4.65
N ALA A 176 16.96 11.57 -4.30
CA ALA A 176 17.36 10.84 -3.09
C ALA A 176 18.86 10.51 -3.10
N GLN A 177 19.42 10.11 -4.25
CA GLN A 177 20.87 9.90 -4.40
C GLN A 177 21.65 11.17 -4.06
N GLY A 178 21.25 12.31 -4.61
CA GLY A 178 21.93 13.58 -4.31
C GLY A 178 21.79 14.05 -2.85
N LEU A 179 20.69 13.70 -2.18
CA LEU A 179 20.53 13.96 -0.74
C LEU A 179 21.45 13.05 0.09
N TYR A 180 21.53 11.78 -0.28
CA TYR A 180 22.45 10.82 0.36
C TYR A 180 23.91 11.24 0.22
N GLU A 181 24.35 11.60 -0.99
CA GLU A 181 25.73 12.02 -1.26
C GLU A 181 26.15 13.27 -0.46
N ARG A 182 25.17 14.12 -0.14
CA ARG A 182 25.35 15.32 0.70
C ARG A 182 25.14 15.07 2.20
N GLY A 183 24.85 13.86 2.60
CA GLY A 183 24.68 13.46 4.00
C GLY A 183 23.36 13.86 4.66
N PHE A 184 22.34 14.27 3.89
CA PHE A 184 21.04 14.66 4.44
C PHE A 184 20.14 13.47 4.79
N ILE A 185 20.33 12.34 4.14
CA ILE A 185 19.58 11.11 4.39
C ILE A 185 20.52 9.90 4.44
N THR A 186 20.05 8.82 5.04
CA THR A 186 20.71 7.51 4.97
C THR A 186 20.55 6.90 3.57
N TYR A 187 21.21 5.77 3.31
CA TYR A 187 21.15 5.12 1.99
C TYR A 187 19.69 4.79 1.60
N MET A 188 19.29 5.26 0.43
CA MET A 188 17.88 5.27 -0.02
C MET A 188 17.40 3.95 -0.62
N ARG A 189 18.30 2.98 -0.90
CA ARG A 189 17.89 1.67 -1.40
C ARG A 189 17.81 0.68 -0.24
N THR A 190 16.64 0.64 0.37
CA THR A 190 16.32 -0.24 1.49
C THR A 190 14.88 -0.74 1.40
N ASP A 191 14.65 -1.94 1.86
CA ASP A 191 13.34 -2.57 2.05
C ASP A 191 12.97 -2.72 3.54
N SER A 192 13.82 -2.17 4.44
CA SER A 192 13.63 -2.21 5.87
C SER A 192 13.26 -0.83 6.43
N THR A 193 12.40 -0.83 7.45
CA THR A 193 12.06 0.33 8.29
C THR A 193 12.83 0.34 9.60
N THR A 194 13.69 -0.65 9.83
CA THR A 194 14.45 -0.79 11.08
C THR A 194 15.58 0.23 11.12
N LEU A 195 15.63 1.00 12.18
CA LEU A 195 16.69 1.96 12.46
C LEU A 195 17.66 1.40 13.50
N SER A 196 18.90 1.86 13.49
CA SER A 196 19.87 1.56 14.55
C SER A 196 19.42 2.20 15.88
N GLU A 197 19.86 1.61 17.00
CA GLU A 197 19.55 2.19 18.32
C GLU A 197 20.05 3.63 18.47
N SER A 198 21.20 3.95 17.90
CA SER A 198 21.73 5.32 17.89
C SER A 198 20.81 6.30 17.16
N ALA A 199 20.25 5.87 16.00
CA ALA A 199 19.31 6.70 15.24
C ALA A 199 17.96 6.87 15.98
N VAL A 200 17.46 5.81 16.62
CA VAL A 200 16.24 5.87 17.43
C VAL A 200 16.42 6.82 18.61
N ASN A 201 17.53 6.71 19.33
CA ASN A 201 17.84 7.57 20.47
C ASN A 201 18.01 9.03 20.07
N ALA A 202 18.70 9.29 18.94
CA ALA A 202 18.83 10.64 18.41
C ALA A 202 17.47 11.24 17.99
N ALA A 203 16.62 10.45 17.35
CA ALA A 203 15.27 10.87 16.96
C ALA A 203 14.40 11.20 18.18
N ARG A 204 14.44 10.37 19.23
CA ARG A 204 13.73 10.61 20.50
C ARG A 204 14.22 11.86 21.20
N ALA A 205 15.54 12.06 21.28
CA ALA A 205 16.11 13.26 21.88
C ALA A 205 15.69 14.52 21.12
N GLN A 206 15.72 14.47 19.78
CA GLN A 206 15.26 15.58 18.95
C GLN A 206 13.78 15.87 19.11
N ALA A 207 12.94 14.82 19.17
CA ALA A 207 11.52 14.97 19.41
C ALA A 207 11.23 15.63 20.77
N ALA A 208 11.90 15.19 21.84
CA ALA A 208 11.79 15.78 23.16
C ALA A 208 12.21 17.27 23.17
N THR A 209 13.25 17.61 22.40
CA THR A 209 13.71 19.01 22.28
C THR A 209 12.68 19.90 21.57
N LEU A 210 12.01 19.38 20.54
CA LEU A 210 11.08 20.15 19.71
C LEU A 210 9.66 20.21 20.29
N TYR A 211 9.22 19.17 20.96
CA TYR A 211 7.80 19.00 21.33
C TYR A 211 7.57 18.73 22.83
N GLY A 212 8.63 18.60 23.61
CA GLY A 212 8.55 18.23 25.02
C GLY A 212 8.73 16.73 25.26
N SER A 213 8.77 16.35 26.53
CA SER A 213 9.03 14.97 26.99
C SER A 213 7.78 14.11 27.19
N ASP A 214 6.58 14.61 26.93
CA ASP A 214 5.29 13.92 27.16
C ASP A 214 4.82 13.11 25.95
#